data_950b50a870bb220593f3f2eebdbe41de
#
_entry.id   950b50a870bb220593f3f2eebdbe41de
#
_cell.length_a   1.000
_cell.length_b   1.000
_cell.length_c   1.000
_cell.angle_alpha   90.00
_cell.angle_beta   90.00
_cell.angle_gamma   90.00
#
_symmetry.space_group_name_H-M   'P 1'
#
loop_
_entity.id
_entity.type
_entity.pdbx_description
1 polymer ?
#
loop_
_entity_poly.entity_id
_entity_poly.type
_entity_poly.pdbx_seq_one_letter_code
_entity_poly.pdbx_strand_id
1 'polypeptide(L)'
;MSFRENLKKELFYNDIKTKELARKINVPYTTTLAYLDKRGVMPNAEIAVRIAKVLNVSVEYLVTGKEEFKDSDFIKNPVLNPMIDELLSLPKPLLTGIQNFIHVLYLNSNL
;
A
#
# COMPACT_ATOMS: atom_id res chain seq x y z
N MET A 1 9.85 13.34 5.38
CA MET A 1 9.35 13.10 4.02
C MET A 1 7.96 13.70 3.88
N SER A 2 7.68 14.29 2.73
CA SER A 2 6.39 14.92 2.46
C SER A 2 5.44 13.93 1.80
N PHE A 3 4.15 14.26 1.78
CA PHE A 3 3.13 13.52 1.03
C PHE A 3 3.54 13.30 -0.43
N ARG A 4 4.01 14.37 -1.08
CA ARG A 4 4.47 14.34 -2.46
C ARG A 4 5.57 13.28 -2.69
N GLU A 5 6.58 13.28 -1.83
CA GLU A 5 7.70 12.34 -1.94
C GLU A 5 7.24 10.90 -1.68
N ASN A 6 6.40 10.70 -0.69
CA ASN A 6 5.87 9.38 -0.36
C ASN A 6 4.99 8.84 -1.49
N LEU A 7 4.16 9.71 -2.09
CA LEU A 7 3.33 9.35 -3.23
C LEU A 7 4.18 8.97 -4.44
N LYS A 8 5.19 9.76 -4.76
CA LYS A 8 6.12 9.46 -5.86
C LYS A 8 6.79 8.11 -5.67
N LYS A 9 7.25 7.85 -4.46
CA LYS A 9 7.91 6.59 -4.10
C LYS A 9 6.98 5.40 -4.33
N GLU A 10 5.74 5.50 -3.88
CA GLU A 10 4.77 4.42 -4.04
C GLU A 10 4.38 4.19 -5.49
N LEU A 11 4.22 5.25 -6.27
CA LEU A 11 3.95 5.12 -7.70
C LEU A 11 5.10 4.44 -8.43
N PHE A 12 6.33 4.81 -8.11
CA PHE A 12 7.52 4.17 -8.67
C PHE A 12 7.58 2.69 -8.30
N TYR A 13 7.35 2.38 -7.04
CA TYR A 13 7.40 1.01 -6.54
C TYR A 13 6.38 0.10 -7.20
N ASN A 14 5.18 0.62 -7.44
CA ASN A 14 4.07 -0.13 -8.04
C ASN A 14 4.01 -0.02 -9.56
N ASP A 15 4.95 0.70 -10.17
CA ASP A 15 5.00 0.94 -11.62
C ASP A 15 3.69 1.54 -12.15
N ILE A 16 3.15 2.51 -11.41
CA ILE A 16 1.93 3.24 -11.77
C ILE A 16 2.31 4.63 -12.27
N LYS A 17 1.87 4.96 -13.48
CA LYS A 17 2.11 6.29 -14.05
C LYS A 17 1.04 7.28 -13.59
N THR A 18 1.36 8.57 -13.63
CA THR A 18 0.46 9.65 -13.20
C THR A 18 -0.90 9.57 -13.89
N LYS A 19 -0.92 9.31 -15.20
CA LYS A 19 -2.17 9.18 -15.96
C LYS A 19 -3.03 8.01 -15.48
N GLU A 20 -2.40 6.91 -15.16
CA GLU A 20 -3.08 5.73 -14.62
C GLU A 20 -3.68 6.02 -13.24
N LEU A 21 -2.91 6.68 -12.37
CA LEU A 21 -3.41 7.10 -11.07
C LEU A 21 -4.62 8.03 -11.22
N ALA A 22 -4.50 9.05 -12.08
CA ALA A 22 -5.58 10.01 -12.34
C ALA A 22 -6.88 9.30 -12.74
N ARG A 23 -6.78 8.32 -13.63
CA ARG A 23 -7.93 7.53 -14.07
C ARG A 23 -8.52 6.72 -12.91
N LYS A 24 -7.68 6.07 -12.12
CA LYS A 24 -8.13 5.21 -11.02
C LYS A 24 -8.81 5.97 -9.90
N ILE A 25 -8.34 7.19 -9.62
CA ILE A 25 -8.93 8.02 -8.57
C ILE A 25 -10.04 8.95 -9.10
N ASN A 26 -10.27 8.91 -10.41
CA ASN A 26 -11.29 9.73 -11.09
C ASN A 26 -11.07 11.24 -10.87
N VAL A 27 -9.85 11.68 -11.08
CA VAL A 27 -9.43 13.08 -10.95
C VAL A 27 -8.71 13.46 -12.25
N PRO A 28 -8.88 14.70 -12.75
CA PRO A 28 -8.18 15.13 -13.97
C PRO A 28 -6.66 14.97 -13.85
N TYR A 29 -6.02 14.65 -14.98
CA TYR A 29 -4.57 14.47 -15.02
C TYR A 29 -3.81 15.69 -14.50
N THR A 30 -4.24 16.88 -14.91
CA THR A 30 -3.59 18.12 -14.50
C THR A 30 -3.65 18.33 -12.99
N THR A 31 -4.77 17.99 -12.37
CA THR A 31 -4.92 18.06 -10.92
C THR A 31 -4.06 17.02 -10.21
N THR A 32 -4.04 15.80 -10.72
CA THR A 32 -3.20 14.73 -10.18
C THR A 32 -1.72 15.07 -10.29
N LEU A 33 -1.32 15.66 -11.43
CA LEU A 33 0.06 16.08 -11.63
C LEU A 33 0.49 17.14 -10.59
N ALA A 34 -0.43 18.02 -10.19
CA ALA A 34 -0.16 19.04 -9.17
C ALA A 34 0.18 18.43 -7.80
N TYR A 35 -0.29 17.23 -7.51
CA TYR A 35 0.08 16.52 -6.29
C TYR A 35 1.52 16.01 -6.32
N LEU A 36 2.08 15.83 -7.51
CA LEU A 36 3.38 15.20 -7.72
C LEU A 36 4.49 16.16 -8.13
N ASP A 37 4.14 17.32 -8.69
CA ASP A 37 5.14 18.27 -9.18
C ASP A 37 5.56 19.27 -8.08
N LYS A 38 6.34 20.26 -8.48
CA LYS A 38 6.88 21.27 -7.55
C LYS A 38 5.82 22.05 -6.79
N ARG A 39 4.59 22.11 -7.28
CA ARG A 39 3.50 22.80 -6.59
C ARG A 39 3.16 22.11 -5.26
N GLY A 40 3.35 20.78 -5.19
CA GLY A 40 3.11 20.02 -3.97
C GLY A 40 1.72 20.21 -3.39
N VAL A 41 0.71 20.33 -4.25
CA VAL A 41 -0.67 20.53 -3.81
C VAL A 41 -1.13 19.30 -3.03
N MET A 42 -1.72 19.51 -1.87
CA MET A 42 -2.29 18.43 -1.07
C MET A 42 -3.69 18.10 -1.56
N PRO A 43 -4.01 16.82 -1.82
CA PRO A 43 -5.38 16.44 -2.11
C PRO A 43 -6.26 16.62 -0.88
N ASN A 44 -7.57 16.81 -1.09
CA ASN A 44 -8.50 16.78 0.01
C ASN A 44 -8.60 15.36 0.61
N ALA A 45 -9.25 15.23 1.77
CA ALA A 45 -9.31 13.97 2.49
C ALA A 45 -9.93 12.84 1.65
N GLU A 46 -10.97 13.13 0.89
CA GLU A 46 -11.62 12.12 0.03
C GLU A 46 -10.69 11.59 -1.04
N ILE A 47 -9.99 12.49 -1.73
CA ILE A 47 -9.04 12.10 -2.77
C ILE A 47 -7.85 11.37 -2.16
N ALA A 48 -7.36 11.80 -0.99
CA ALA A 48 -6.28 11.12 -0.29
C ALA A 48 -6.66 9.67 0.03
N VAL A 49 -7.88 9.42 0.45
CA VAL A 49 -8.37 8.06 0.71
C VAL A 49 -8.40 7.23 -0.58
N ARG A 50 -8.85 7.82 -1.70
CA ARG A 50 -8.85 7.13 -3.00
C ARG A 50 -7.44 6.73 -3.42
N ILE A 51 -6.47 7.64 -3.28
CA ILE A 51 -5.06 7.39 -3.59
C ILE A 51 -4.54 6.25 -2.71
N ALA A 52 -4.79 6.32 -1.43
CA ALA A 52 -4.34 5.30 -0.48
C ALA A 52 -4.89 3.91 -0.84
N LYS A 53 -6.15 3.83 -1.23
CA LYS A 53 -6.77 2.56 -1.66
C LYS A 53 -6.14 2.01 -2.93
N VAL A 54 -5.87 2.86 -3.91
CA VAL A 54 -5.23 2.43 -5.16
C VAL A 54 -3.83 1.87 -4.90
N LEU A 55 -3.08 2.51 -4.02
CA LEU A 55 -1.71 2.11 -3.68
C LEU A 55 -1.65 1.07 -2.57
N ASN A 56 -2.79 0.78 -1.96
CA ASN A 56 -2.89 -0.19 -0.87
C ASN A 56 -2.01 0.17 0.33
N VAL A 57 -2.02 1.44 0.68
CA VAL A 57 -1.33 2.00 1.85
C VAL A 57 -2.32 2.81 2.67
N SER A 58 -1.91 3.25 3.85
CA SER A 58 -2.74 4.15 4.66
C SER A 58 -2.52 5.60 4.26
N VAL A 59 -3.51 6.45 4.51
CA VAL A 59 -3.36 7.91 4.35
C VAL A 59 -2.26 8.41 5.29
N GLU A 60 -2.23 7.88 6.51
CA GLU A 60 -1.21 8.25 7.49
C GLU A 60 0.20 7.99 6.96
N TYR A 61 0.43 6.83 6.33
CA TYR A 61 1.72 6.54 5.70
C TYR A 61 2.08 7.57 4.63
N LEU A 62 1.14 7.95 3.77
CA LEU A 62 1.39 8.95 2.73
C LEU A 62 1.77 10.30 3.31
N VAL A 63 1.20 10.66 4.46
CA VAL A 63 1.48 11.95 5.11
C VAL A 63 2.77 11.90 5.91
N THR A 64 2.99 10.86 6.69
CA THR A 64 4.09 10.78 7.66
C THR A 64 5.29 9.98 7.17
N GLY A 65 5.11 9.11 6.19
CA GLY A 65 6.15 8.18 5.73
C GLY A 65 6.41 7.03 6.69
N LYS A 66 5.58 6.88 7.72
CA LYS A 66 5.76 5.83 8.73
C LYS A 66 4.58 4.87 8.71
N GLU A 67 4.88 3.58 8.59
CA GLU A 67 3.89 2.53 8.81
C GLU A 67 4.08 2.00 10.22
N GLU A 68 3.06 2.16 11.06
CA GLU A 68 3.00 1.50 12.34
C GLU A 68 2.12 0.26 12.21
N PHE A 69 2.75 -0.91 12.29
CA PHE A 69 2.03 -2.17 12.38
C PHE A 69 1.62 -2.40 13.82
N LYS A 70 0.35 -2.16 14.11
CA LYS A 70 -0.28 -2.64 15.33
C LYS A 70 -0.91 -4.00 15.01
N ASP A 71 -0.99 -4.90 15.98
CA ASP A 71 -1.61 -6.21 15.79
C ASP A 71 -3.03 -6.10 15.20
N SER A 72 -3.77 -5.05 15.61
CA SER A 72 -5.10 -4.77 15.07
C SER A 72 -5.08 -4.35 13.60
N ASP A 73 -4.04 -3.66 13.16
CA ASP A 73 -3.89 -3.23 11.76
C ASP A 73 -3.54 -4.41 10.86
N PHE A 74 -2.78 -5.36 11.38
CA PHE A 74 -2.45 -6.59 10.68
C PHE A 74 -3.72 -7.38 10.30
N ILE A 75 -4.67 -7.46 11.22
CA ILE A 75 -5.95 -8.15 11.01
C ILE A 75 -6.85 -7.39 10.03
N LYS A 76 -6.75 -6.06 9.99
CA LYS A 76 -7.58 -5.20 9.14
C LYS A 76 -6.97 -4.88 7.78
N ASN A 77 -5.79 -5.40 7.49
CA ASN A 77 -5.11 -5.10 6.22
C ASN A 77 -5.87 -5.74 5.06
N PRO A 78 -6.35 -4.94 4.08
CA PRO A 78 -7.17 -5.47 2.99
C PRO A 78 -6.41 -6.39 2.03
N VAL A 79 -5.08 -6.39 2.05
CA VAL A 79 -4.27 -7.33 1.27
C VAL A 79 -4.12 -8.66 2.00
N LEU A 80 -3.85 -8.60 3.31
CA LEU A 80 -3.61 -9.80 4.11
C LEU A 80 -4.87 -10.61 4.36
N ASN A 81 -6.03 -9.96 4.54
CA ASN A 81 -7.27 -10.68 4.84
C ASN A 81 -7.67 -11.68 3.75
N PRO A 82 -7.68 -11.30 2.45
CA PRO A 82 -7.92 -12.29 1.39
C PRO A 82 -6.87 -13.39 1.33
N MET A 83 -5.60 -13.05 1.57
CA MET A 83 -4.52 -14.04 1.60
C MET A 83 -4.68 -15.03 2.75
N ILE A 84 -5.11 -14.57 3.91
CA ILE A 84 -5.37 -15.43 5.07
C ILE A 84 -6.52 -16.38 4.75
N ASP A 85 -7.61 -15.91 4.16
CA ASP A 85 -8.75 -16.73 3.78
C ASP A 85 -8.34 -17.81 2.77
N GLU A 86 -7.56 -17.43 1.77
CA GLU A 86 -7.02 -18.38 0.79
C GLU A 86 -6.13 -19.43 1.45
N LEU A 87 -5.25 -19.01 2.36
CA LEU A 87 -4.37 -19.92 3.09
C LEU A 87 -5.15 -20.90 3.94
N LEU A 88 -6.18 -20.43 4.64
CA LEU A 88 -7.01 -21.28 5.50
C LEU A 88 -7.82 -22.31 4.71
N SER A 89 -8.07 -22.07 3.42
CA SER A 89 -8.78 -23.01 2.56
C SER A 89 -7.90 -24.12 2.01
N LEU A 90 -6.57 -24.02 2.18
CA LEU A 90 -5.63 -25.03 1.68
C LEU A 90 -5.59 -26.29 2.56
N PRO A 91 -5.29 -27.46 1.98
CA PRO A 91 -5.06 -28.67 2.76
C PRO A 91 -3.91 -28.51 3.76
N LYS A 92 -4.02 -29.19 4.90
CA LYS A 92 -3.01 -29.08 5.98
C LYS A 92 -1.57 -29.27 5.54
N PRO A 93 -1.22 -30.26 4.71
CA PRO A 93 0.17 -30.44 4.26
C PRO A 93 0.73 -29.22 3.52
N LEU A 94 -0.09 -28.56 2.70
CA LEU A 94 0.30 -27.36 1.99
C LEU A 94 0.45 -26.17 2.93
N LEU A 95 -0.46 -26.03 3.90
CA LEU A 95 -0.36 -25.01 4.94
C LEU A 95 0.92 -25.13 5.75
N THR A 96 1.27 -26.36 6.14
CA THR A 96 2.51 -26.62 6.89
C THR A 96 3.73 -26.25 6.08
N GLY A 97 3.77 -26.58 4.79
CA GLY A 97 4.87 -26.21 3.90
C GLY A 97 5.03 -24.70 3.76
N ILE A 98 3.92 -23.98 3.58
CA ILE A 98 3.91 -22.53 3.47
C ILE A 98 4.35 -21.89 4.80
N GLN A 99 3.86 -22.40 5.92
CA GLN A 99 4.24 -21.92 7.25
C GLN A 99 5.74 -22.05 7.48
N ASN A 100 6.32 -23.20 7.13
CA ASN A 100 7.75 -23.42 7.24
C ASN A 100 8.54 -22.46 6.34
N PHE A 101 8.08 -22.23 5.12
CA PHE A 101 8.71 -21.29 4.19
C PHE A 101 8.72 -19.88 4.74
N ILE A 102 7.57 -19.41 5.26
CA ILE A 102 7.45 -18.08 5.88
C ILE A 102 8.36 -17.98 7.09
N HIS A 103 8.44 -19.01 7.92
CA HIS A 103 9.30 -19.02 9.09
C HIS A 103 10.77 -18.92 8.73
N VAL A 104 11.22 -19.62 7.69
CA VAL A 104 12.60 -19.52 7.19
C VAL A 104 12.89 -18.11 6.69
N LEU A 105 11.97 -17.50 5.95
CA LEU A 105 12.13 -16.11 5.49
C LEU A 105 12.23 -15.14 6.67
N TYR A 106 11.41 -15.34 7.69
CA TYR A 106 11.44 -14.51 8.90
C TYR A 106 12.79 -14.61 9.62
N LEU A 107 13.30 -15.83 9.80
CA LEU A 107 14.61 -16.03 10.42
C LEU A 107 15.74 -15.38 9.63
N ASN A 108 15.70 -15.46 8.30
CA ASN A 108 16.72 -14.85 7.45
C ASN A 108 16.63 -13.33 7.43
N SER A 109 15.44 -12.75 7.60
CA SER A 109 15.27 -11.30 7.61
C SER A 109 15.77 -10.63 8.90
N ASN A 110 15.94 -11.40 9.98
CA ASN A 110 16.44 -10.91 11.25
C ASN A 110 17.98 -11.04 11.39
N LEU A 111 18.63 -11.52 10.35
CA LEU A 111 20.08 -11.56 10.28
C LEU A 111 20.61 -10.23 9.72
#